data_a9cdf727d8738d8a75f6a6693ac4169d
#
_entry.id   a9cdf727d8738d8a75f6a6693ac4169d
#
_cell.length_a   1.000
_cell.length_b   1.000
_cell.length_c   1.000
_cell.angle_alpha   90.00
_cell.angle_beta   90.00
_cell.angle_gamma   90.00
#
_symmetry.space_group_name_H-M   'P 1'
#
loop_
_entity.id
_entity.type
_entity.pdbx_description
1 polymer ?
#
loop_
_entity_poly.entity_id
_entity_poly.type
_entity_poly.pdbx_seq_one_letter_code
_entity_poly.pdbx_strand_id
1 'polypeptide(L)'
;MPSKSFTVQNPSALTDVLENAARATSEAALRKGALAGTFVFYQEIKVLAMPHYRTGTLENAIKTTYVPEESVAGEIATYSVFINQDAWYARLLEFGTSKMAAKPFIRPAYEAKRPEAGKAVSDKIQEVVSNGG
;
A
#
# COMPACT_ATOMS: atom_id res chain seq x y z
N MET A 1 12.02 -23.11 -19.63
CA MET A 1 12.97 -22.73 -20.63
C MET A 1 13.59 -23.91 -21.29
N PRO A 2 13.50 -23.95 -22.55
CA PRO A 2 14.12 -25.02 -23.25
C PRO A 2 15.61 -24.90 -23.11
N SER A 3 16.12 -25.91 -22.67
CA SER A 3 17.49 -25.92 -22.41
C SER A 3 18.28 -26.23 -23.60
N LYS A 4 17.72 -26.39 -24.72
CA LYS A 4 18.50 -26.86 -25.73
C LYS A 4 19.03 -25.79 -26.54
N SER A 5 19.65 -26.14 -27.42
CA SER A 5 20.44 -25.41 -28.33
C SER A 5 19.77 -24.16 -28.75
N PHE A 6 19.63 -23.35 -27.84
CA PHE A 6 19.04 -22.09 -28.00
C PHE A 6 20.12 -21.12 -28.37
N THR A 7 20.13 -20.67 -29.57
CA THR A 7 21.14 -19.75 -30.06
C THR A 7 20.63 -18.32 -29.98
N VAL A 8 21.32 -17.51 -29.23
CA VAL A 8 20.97 -16.11 -29.12
C VAL A 8 21.84 -15.30 -30.06
N GLN A 9 21.27 -14.78 -31.10
CA GLN A 9 21.98 -13.99 -32.05
C GLN A 9 22.15 -12.53 -31.64
N ASN A 10 21.28 -12.11 -30.74
CA ASN A 10 21.37 -10.76 -30.18
C ASN A 10 21.29 -10.87 -28.67
N PRO A 11 22.45 -10.97 -27.99
CA PRO A 11 22.46 -11.09 -26.52
C PRO A 11 21.77 -9.94 -25.80
N SER A 12 21.80 -8.75 -26.37
CA SER A 12 21.12 -7.61 -25.78
C SER A 12 19.62 -7.82 -25.74
N ALA A 13 19.04 -8.43 -26.78
CA ALA A 13 17.61 -8.68 -26.84
C ALA A 13 17.19 -9.65 -25.75
N LEU A 14 17.98 -10.71 -25.52
CA LEU A 14 17.70 -11.66 -24.46
C LEU A 14 17.81 -11.00 -23.08
N THR A 15 18.85 -10.21 -22.88
CA THR A 15 19.05 -9.46 -21.64
C THR A 15 17.86 -8.54 -21.37
N ASP A 16 17.40 -7.84 -22.41
CA ASP A 16 16.24 -6.95 -22.29
C ASP A 16 14.97 -7.71 -21.88
N VAL A 17 14.74 -8.89 -22.46
CA VAL A 17 13.60 -9.72 -22.11
C VAL A 17 13.69 -10.16 -20.65
N LEU A 18 14.85 -10.61 -20.20
CA LEU A 18 15.05 -11.04 -18.82
C LEU A 18 14.89 -9.90 -17.85
N GLU A 19 15.44 -8.74 -18.17
CA GLU A 19 15.31 -7.55 -17.33
C GLU A 19 13.86 -7.10 -17.22
N ASN A 20 13.12 -7.11 -18.33
CA ASN A 20 11.72 -6.74 -18.32
C ASN A 20 10.88 -7.71 -17.51
N ALA A 21 11.17 -9.00 -17.59
CA ALA A 21 10.47 -9.99 -16.80
C ALA A 21 10.76 -9.83 -15.30
N ALA A 22 12.00 -9.58 -14.95
CA ALA A 22 12.40 -9.34 -13.56
C ALA A 22 11.75 -8.07 -13.03
N ARG A 23 11.70 -7.04 -13.83
CA ARG A 23 11.07 -5.78 -13.44
C ARG A 23 9.57 -5.95 -13.21
N ALA A 24 8.89 -6.69 -14.09
CA ALA A 24 7.47 -6.96 -13.93
C ALA A 24 7.17 -7.73 -12.65
N THR A 25 8.00 -8.73 -12.33
CA THR A 25 7.86 -9.49 -11.08
C THR A 25 8.10 -8.61 -9.87
N SER A 26 9.14 -7.78 -9.92
CA SER A 26 9.43 -6.83 -8.85
C SER A 26 8.29 -5.85 -8.63
N GLU A 27 7.72 -5.34 -9.70
CA GLU A 27 6.62 -4.40 -9.60
C GLU A 27 5.40 -5.05 -8.96
N ALA A 28 5.06 -6.27 -9.39
CA ALA A 28 3.94 -7.00 -8.80
C ALA A 28 4.16 -7.25 -7.30
N ALA A 29 5.37 -7.68 -6.93
CA ALA A 29 5.71 -7.92 -5.53
C ALA A 29 5.63 -6.65 -4.71
N LEU A 30 6.17 -5.55 -5.23
CA LEU A 30 6.16 -4.25 -4.54
C LEU A 30 4.73 -3.74 -4.35
N ARG A 31 3.91 -3.82 -5.38
CA ARG A 31 2.52 -3.36 -5.29
C ARG A 31 1.72 -4.18 -4.29
N LYS A 32 1.82 -5.49 -4.36
CA LYS A 32 1.10 -6.37 -3.44
C LYS A 32 1.60 -6.18 -2.00
N GLY A 33 2.91 -6.04 -1.83
CA GLY A 33 3.48 -5.79 -0.51
C GLY A 33 3.03 -4.47 0.07
N ALA A 34 3.11 -3.41 -0.71
CA ALA A 34 2.69 -2.08 -0.26
C ALA A 34 1.20 -2.07 0.09
N LEU A 35 0.38 -2.74 -0.72
CA LEU A 35 -1.05 -2.83 -0.44
C LEU A 35 -1.32 -3.61 0.85
N ALA A 36 -0.57 -4.69 1.09
CA ALA A 36 -0.73 -5.47 2.33
C ALA A 36 -0.42 -4.62 3.56
N GLY A 37 0.65 -3.83 3.52
CA GLY A 37 0.99 -2.92 4.61
C GLY A 37 -0.05 -1.82 4.78
N THR A 38 -0.50 -1.23 3.68
CA THR A 38 -1.53 -0.20 3.69
C THR A 38 -2.82 -0.74 4.29
N PHE A 39 -3.17 -1.98 3.99
CA PHE A 39 -4.37 -2.61 4.50
C PHE A 39 -4.36 -2.74 6.02
N VAL A 40 -3.19 -3.01 6.62
CA VAL A 40 -3.05 -3.06 8.08
C VAL A 40 -3.42 -1.70 8.68
N PHE A 41 -2.88 -0.61 8.15
CA PHE A 41 -3.23 0.74 8.61
C PHE A 41 -4.70 1.06 8.36
N TYR A 42 -5.21 0.70 7.20
CA TYR A 42 -6.59 0.93 6.82
C TYR A 42 -7.55 0.30 7.82
N GLN A 43 -7.31 -0.95 8.19
CA GLN A 43 -8.17 -1.64 9.16
C GLN A 43 -8.12 -0.98 10.53
N GLU A 44 -6.94 -0.59 11.00
CA GLU A 44 -6.81 0.02 12.30
C GLU A 44 -7.43 1.42 12.33
N ILE A 45 -7.25 2.18 11.26
CA ILE A 45 -7.90 3.49 11.15
C ILE A 45 -9.42 3.33 11.25
N LYS A 46 -9.98 2.34 10.57
CA LYS A 46 -11.42 2.09 10.65
C LYS A 46 -11.85 1.72 12.06
N VAL A 47 -11.08 0.90 12.75
CA VAL A 47 -11.39 0.50 14.14
C VAL A 47 -11.36 1.72 15.06
N LEU A 48 -10.32 2.53 14.98
CA LEU A 48 -10.19 3.70 15.85
C LEU A 48 -11.19 4.81 15.49
N ALA A 49 -11.69 4.82 14.26
CA ALA A 49 -12.70 5.78 13.84
C ALA A 49 -14.12 5.38 14.29
N MET A 50 -14.33 4.14 14.70
CA MET A 50 -15.67 3.66 15.10
C MET A 50 -16.40 4.56 16.08
N PRO A 51 -15.78 5.07 17.17
CA PRO A 51 -16.49 5.94 18.09
C PRO A 51 -17.03 7.23 17.45
N HIS A 52 -16.55 7.58 16.27
CA HIS A 52 -16.92 8.79 15.55
C HIS A 52 -17.89 8.53 14.40
N TYR A 53 -18.33 7.29 14.23
CA TYR A 53 -19.29 6.97 13.18
C TYR A 53 -20.67 7.49 13.59
N ARG A 54 -21.28 8.25 12.73
CA ARG A 54 -22.62 8.79 13.00
C ARG A 54 -23.64 8.18 12.05
N THR A 55 -23.36 8.29 10.75
CA THR A 55 -24.26 7.80 9.71
C THR A 55 -23.57 6.83 8.77
N GLY A 56 -22.38 6.39 9.13
CA GLY A 56 -21.55 5.57 8.25
C GLY A 56 -20.75 6.38 7.26
N THR A 57 -20.90 7.70 7.25
CA THR A 57 -20.18 8.55 6.30
C THR A 57 -18.67 8.44 6.48
N LEU A 58 -18.19 8.51 7.71
CA LEU A 58 -16.76 8.41 7.99
C LEU A 58 -16.23 7.03 7.61
N GLU A 59 -16.93 5.98 7.99
CA GLU A 59 -16.53 4.61 7.66
C GLU A 59 -16.39 4.43 6.15
N ASN A 60 -17.38 4.88 5.40
CA ASN A 60 -17.40 4.72 3.96
C ASN A 60 -16.43 5.65 3.25
N ALA A 61 -16.00 6.72 3.90
CA ALA A 61 -15.09 7.70 3.32
C ALA A 61 -13.62 7.30 3.46
N ILE A 62 -13.29 6.35 4.32
CA ILE A 62 -11.91 5.89 4.50
C ILE A 62 -11.59 4.91 3.35
N LYS A 63 -10.62 5.27 2.52
CA LYS A 63 -10.29 4.52 1.32
C LYS A 63 -8.79 4.39 1.14
N THR A 64 -8.39 3.48 0.27
CA THR A 64 -7.00 3.32 -0.11
C THR A 64 -6.83 3.59 -1.59
N THR A 65 -5.67 4.07 -1.98
CA THR A 65 -5.37 4.29 -3.39
C THR A 65 -3.88 4.10 -3.68
N TYR A 66 -3.59 3.69 -4.90
CA TYR A 66 -2.23 3.68 -5.42
C TYR A 66 -1.84 5.11 -5.80
N VAL A 67 -0.61 5.49 -5.49
CA VAL A 67 -0.12 6.85 -5.76
C VAL A 67 0.96 6.79 -6.83
N PRO A 68 0.60 6.92 -8.11
CA PRO A 68 1.57 6.79 -9.20
C PRO A 68 2.65 7.88 -9.17
N GLU A 69 2.32 9.08 -8.71
CA GLU A 69 3.27 10.19 -8.65
C GLU A 69 4.41 9.94 -7.69
N GLU A 70 4.21 9.07 -6.72
CA GLU A 70 5.21 8.72 -5.72
C GLU A 70 5.72 7.31 -5.90
N SER A 71 5.45 6.71 -7.05
CA SER A 71 5.85 5.34 -7.35
C SER A 71 6.80 5.31 -8.55
N VAL A 72 7.68 4.32 -8.56
CA VAL A 72 8.62 4.08 -9.66
C VAL A 72 8.48 2.62 -10.05
N ALA A 73 8.18 2.36 -11.31
CA ALA A 73 7.92 1.02 -11.79
C ALA A 73 9.10 0.08 -11.47
N GLY A 74 8.80 -1.02 -10.77
CA GLY A 74 9.78 -2.02 -10.40
C GLY A 74 10.70 -1.64 -9.25
N GLU A 75 10.58 -0.43 -8.71
CA GLU A 75 11.45 0.04 -7.63
C GLU A 75 10.70 0.52 -6.41
N ILE A 76 9.65 1.32 -6.60
CA ILE A 76 8.90 1.91 -5.50
C ILE A 76 7.41 1.82 -5.79
N ALA A 77 6.66 1.27 -4.87
CA ALA A 77 5.20 1.27 -4.94
C ALA A 77 4.65 1.97 -3.72
N THR A 78 3.83 2.98 -3.94
CA THR A 78 3.25 3.80 -2.88
C THR A 78 1.74 3.71 -2.91
N TYR A 79 1.17 3.40 -1.77
CA TYR A 79 -0.28 3.43 -1.54
C TYR A 79 -0.54 4.37 -0.39
N SER A 80 -1.72 4.95 -0.37
CA SER A 80 -2.11 5.77 0.76
C SER A 80 -3.51 5.45 1.23
N VAL A 81 -3.74 5.69 2.51
CA VAL A 81 -5.09 5.69 3.09
C VAL A 81 -5.53 7.14 3.13
N PHE A 82 -6.69 7.42 2.59
CA PHE A 82 -7.19 8.79 2.57
C PHE A 82 -8.65 8.82 2.98
N ILE A 83 -9.12 10.02 3.33
CA ILE A 83 -10.49 10.23 3.73
C ILE A 83 -11.15 11.14 2.72
N ASN A 84 -12.25 10.66 2.15
CA ASN A 84 -12.99 11.37 1.14
C ASN A 84 -13.60 12.66 1.71
N GLN A 85 -13.85 13.63 0.86
CA GLN A 85 -14.42 14.93 1.23
C GLN A 85 -15.77 14.82 1.94
N ASP A 86 -16.49 13.72 1.73
CA ASP A 86 -17.78 13.50 2.39
C ASP A 86 -17.64 13.46 3.92
N ALA A 87 -16.47 13.17 4.44
CA ALA A 87 -16.20 13.16 5.87
C ALA A 87 -15.24 14.30 6.24
N TRP A 88 -15.56 15.51 5.85
CA TRP A 88 -14.72 16.67 6.09
C TRP A 88 -14.40 16.89 7.57
N TYR A 89 -15.29 16.47 8.44
CA TYR A 89 -15.10 16.60 9.88
C TYR A 89 -13.98 15.71 10.43
N ALA A 90 -13.52 14.72 9.67
CA ALA A 90 -12.42 13.84 10.10
C ALA A 90 -11.16 14.65 10.41
N ARG A 91 -10.91 15.69 9.64
CA ARG A 91 -9.77 16.58 9.87
C ARG A 91 -9.89 17.29 11.21
N LEU A 92 -11.10 17.69 11.56
CA LEU A 92 -11.36 18.34 12.85
C LEU A 92 -11.14 17.38 14.01
N LEU A 93 -11.50 16.10 13.83
CA LEU A 93 -11.27 15.09 14.85
C LEU A 93 -9.76 14.86 15.03
N GLU A 94 -9.02 14.78 13.95
CA GLU A 94 -7.59 14.47 14.01
C GLU A 94 -6.80 15.59 14.69
N PHE A 95 -7.06 16.83 14.32
CA PHE A 95 -6.26 17.99 14.77
C PHE A 95 -6.94 18.84 15.82
N GLY A 96 -8.23 18.68 16.03
CA GLY A 96 -8.98 19.51 16.94
C GLY A 96 -9.27 20.90 16.37
N THR A 97 -9.94 21.70 17.15
CA THR A 97 -10.23 23.09 16.81
C THR A 97 -10.00 23.96 18.07
N SER A 98 -10.17 25.27 17.94
CA SER A 98 -10.06 26.17 19.09
C SER A 98 -11.08 25.88 20.18
N LYS A 99 -12.19 25.19 19.82
CA LYS A 99 -13.27 24.88 20.75
C LYS A 99 -13.39 23.39 21.08
N MET A 100 -12.61 22.54 20.43
CA MET A 100 -12.70 21.10 20.60
C MET A 100 -11.31 20.50 20.65
N ALA A 101 -11.04 19.70 21.66
CA ALA A 101 -9.78 18.99 21.76
C ALA A 101 -9.68 17.95 20.64
N ALA A 102 -8.47 17.70 20.18
CA ALA A 102 -8.22 16.68 19.19
C ALA A 102 -8.60 15.28 19.70
N LYS A 103 -9.20 14.48 18.84
CA LYS A 103 -9.49 13.07 19.10
C LYS A 103 -8.90 12.27 17.95
N PRO A 104 -7.56 12.18 17.86
CA PRO A 104 -6.91 11.60 16.70
C PRO A 104 -7.21 10.11 16.56
N PHE A 105 -7.31 9.64 15.34
CA PHE A 105 -7.48 8.23 15.04
C PHE A 105 -6.51 7.75 13.95
N ILE A 106 -5.99 8.64 13.13
CA ILE A 106 -5.05 8.29 12.07
C ILE A 106 -3.64 8.10 12.64
N ARG A 107 -3.14 9.09 13.39
CA ARG A 107 -1.81 9.02 13.97
C ARG A 107 -1.65 7.84 14.94
N PRO A 108 -2.59 7.62 15.88
CA PRO A 108 -2.48 6.45 16.77
C PRO A 108 -2.51 5.13 16.02
N ALA A 109 -3.32 5.02 14.97
CA ALA A 109 -3.37 3.82 14.13
C ALA A 109 -2.02 3.55 13.48
N TYR A 110 -1.40 4.58 12.92
CA TYR A 110 -0.11 4.46 12.27
C TYR A 110 0.96 4.00 13.27
N GLU A 111 1.03 4.65 14.42
CA GLU A 111 2.03 4.33 15.43
C GLU A 111 1.84 2.92 16.00
N ALA A 112 0.60 2.51 16.23
CA ALA A 112 0.31 1.21 16.80
C ALA A 112 0.59 0.06 15.85
N LYS A 113 0.34 0.26 14.55
CA LYS A 113 0.41 -0.82 13.56
C LYS A 113 1.64 -0.77 12.65
N ARG A 114 2.53 0.15 12.89
CA ARG A 114 3.74 0.30 12.09
C ARG A 114 4.56 -0.99 12.00
N PRO A 115 4.85 -1.70 13.12
CA PRO A 115 5.57 -2.95 13.03
C PRO A 115 4.81 -4.04 12.27
N GLU A 116 3.50 -4.16 12.51
CA GLU A 116 2.67 -5.14 11.82
C GLU A 116 2.60 -4.86 10.33
N ALA A 117 2.49 -3.60 9.94
CA ALA A 117 2.47 -3.23 8.54
C ALA A 117 3.79 -3.60 7.86
N GLY A 118 4.91 -3.32 8.51
CA GLY A 118 6.21 -3.71 7.97
C GLY A 118 6.34 -5.21 7.77
N LYS A 119 5.86 -5.98 8.74
CA LYS A 119 5.86 -7.43 8.64
C LYS A 119 4.95 -7.90 7.49
N ALA A 120 3.77 -7.31 7.37
CA ALA A 120 2.83 -7.67 6.30
C ALA A 120 3.43 -7.41 4.92
N VAL A 121 4.13 -6.30 4.75
CA VAL A 121 4.84 -6.00 3.49
C VAL A 121 5.88 -7.08 3.20
N SER A 122 6.73 -7.38 4.16
CA SER A 122 7.80 -8.35 4.01
C SER A 122 7.25 -9.74 3.68
N ASP A 123 6.26 -10.19 4.43
CA ASP A 123 5.65 -11.50 4.23
C ASP A 123 4.99 -11.60 2.85
N LYS A 124 4.33 -10.54 2.42
CA LYS A 124 3.65 -10.55 1.12
C LYS A 124 4.64 -10.55 -0.04
N ILE A 125 5.72 -9.80 0.09
CA ILE A 125 6.77 -9.79 -0.93
C ILE A 125 7.40 -11.18 -1.05
N GLN A 126 7.71 -11.82 0.08
CA GLN A 126 8.26 -13.17 0.07
C GLN A 126 7.30 -14.17 -0.55
N GLU A 127 6.02 -14.07 -0.25
CA GLU A 127 5.00 -14.93 -0.82
C GLU A 127 4.93 -14.80 -2.34
N VAL A 128 4.90 -13.58 -2.83
CA VAL A 128 4.79 -13.32 -4.27
C VAL A 128 6.04 -13.81 -5.00
N VAL A 129 7.21 -13.53 -4.44
CA VAL A 129 8.48 -13.96 -5.06
C VAL A 129 8.61 -15.48 -5.06
N SER A 130 8.23 -16.12 -3.95
CA SER A 130 8.30 -17.58 -3.84
C SER A 130 7.37 -18.29 -4.81
N ASN A 131 6.25 -17.68 -5.12
CA ASN A 131 5.27 -18.25 -6.03
C ASN A 131 5.50 -17.87 -7.49
N GLY A 132 6.61 -17.21 -7.77
CA GLY A 132 6.95 -16.85 -9.15
C GLY A 132 6.25 -15.60 -9.65
N GLY A 133 5.80 -14.78 -8.73
CA GLY A 133 5.17 -13.54 -9.13
C GLY A 133 3.71 -13.44 -8.74
#